data_1fb5ddfd7ecffb23db04df1440964ec2
#
_entry.id   1fb5ddfd7ecffb23db04df1440964ec2
#
_cell.length_a   1.000
_cell.length_b   1.000
_cell.length_c   1.000
_cell.angle_alpha   90.00
_cell.angle_beta   90.00
_cell.angle_gamma   90.00
#
_symmetry.space_group_name_H-M   'P 1'
#
loop_
_entity.id
_entity.type
_entity.pdbx_description
1 polymer ?
#
loop_
_entity_poly.entity_id
_entity_poly.type
_entity_poly.pdbx_seq_one_letter_code
_entity_poly.pdbx_strand_id
1 'polypeptide(L)'
;YDCIIDYNPVLLGGLFKASGNSSPVMVPAKGRYMMVDDLPRFAKLYDVPLNNNPHFPINTLNLMRGAVALLDGEYFETYIDAVFNAIWVDSKNMGDMDTVTEVLSNVGLNATTILESTQDAEVKGKLISNTQAAAERGLFGAPTMFVDEEMFFGQDRLQFVEAVLQQKDH
;
A
#
# COMPACT_ATOMS: atom_id res chain seq x y z
N TYR A 1 -9.62 -19.44 2.70
CA TYR A 1 -9.40 -19.91 1.31
C TYR A 1 -7.94 -20.28 1.13
N ASP A 2 -7.65 -21.35 0.40
CA ASP A 2 -6.28 -21.72 0.04
C ASP A 2 -5.88 -20.92 -1.21
N CYS A 3 -5.45 -19.66 -0.99
CA CYS A 3 -5.01 -18.76 -2.05
C CYS A 3 -3.65 -18.14 -1.71
N ILE A 4 -2.84 -17.95 -2.73
CA ILE A 4 -1.55 -17.24 -2.62
C ILE A 4 -1.79 -15.78 -3.01
N ILE A 5 -1.31 -14.86 -2.17
CA ILE A 5 -1.33 -13.44 -2.48
C ILE A 5 -0.01 -13.07 -3.16
N ASP A 6 -0.10 -12.59 -4.39
CA ASP A 6 1.03 -12.02 -5.12
C ASP A 6 1.00 -10.50 -4.98
N TYR A 7 1.95 -9.95 -4.23
CA TYR A 7 2.04 -8.52 -3.98
C TYR A 7 2.77 -7.80 -5.11
N ASN A 8 2.18 -6.72 -5.59
CA ASN A 8 2.79 -5.87 -6.60
C ASN A 8 2.87 -4.40 -6.14
N PRO A 9 3.97 -3.98 -5.49
CA PRO A 9 4.13 -2.61 -5.04
C PRO A 9 4.16 -1.64 -6.21
N VAL A 10 3.34 -0.57 -6.12
CA VAL A 10 3.25 0.50 -7.12
C VAL A 10 3.40 1.87 -6.47
N LEU A 11 3.88 2.85 -7.22
CA LEU A 11 3.90 4.25 -6.77
C LEU A 11 2.56 4.91 -7.12
N LEU A 12 1.70 5.13 -6.13
CA LEU A 12 0.34 5.62 -6.34
C LEU A 12 0.29 6.97 -7.07
N GLY A 13 1.20 7.90 -6.78
CA GLY A 13 1.29 9.17 -7.50
C GLY A 13 1.65 9.00 -8.99
N GLY A 14 2.52 8.02 -9.31
CA GLY A 14 2.83 7.61 -10.68
C GLY A 14 1.64 6.99 -11.38
N LEU A 15 0.91 6.12 -10.70
CA LEU A 15 -0.31 5.50 -11.20
C LEU A 15 -1.40 6.54 -11.53
N PHE A 16 -1.63 7.50 -10.65
CA PHE A 16 -2.57 8.59 -10.91
C PHE A 16 -2.20 9.38 -12.16
N LYS A 17 -0.92 9.71 -12.31
CA LYS A 17 -0.45 10.43 -13.50
C LYS A 17 -0.66 9.62 -14.79
N ALA A 18 -0.40 8.32 -14.76
CA ALA A 18 -0.52 7.44 -15.92
C ALA A 18 -1.99 7.19 -16.30
N SER A 19 -2.89 7.04 -15.32
CA SER A 19 -4.32 6.76 -15.52
C SER A 19 -5.18 8.02 -15.71
N GLY A 20 -4.62 9.22 -15.55
CA GLY A 20 -5.40 10.47 -15.57
C GLY A 20 -6.29 10.66 -14.35
N ASN A 21 -6.08 9.89 -13.28
CA ASN A 21 -6.82 9.98 -12.03
C ASN A 21 -6.15 10.97 -11.05
N SER A 22 -6.81 11.24 -9.93
CA SER A 22 -6.28 12.02 -8.82
C SER A 22 -6.75 11.46 -7.48
N SER A 23 -5.98 11.72 -6.43
CA SER A 23 -6.38 11.29 -5.09
C SER A 23 -7.69 11.97 -4.66
N PRO A 24 -8.65 11.24 -4.07
CA PRO A 24 -9.88 11.82 -3.52
C PRO A 24 -9.62 12.94 -2.51
N VAL A 25 -8.51 12.91 -1.77
CA VAL A 25 -8.14 13.93 -0.78
C VAL A 25 -7.81 15.29 -1.40
N MET A 26 -7.56 15.36 -2.71
CA MET A 26 -7.37 16.61 -3.42
C MET A 26 -8.66 17.43 -3.56
N VAL A 27 -9.82 16.81 -3.37
CA VAL A 27 -11.12 17.46 -3.30
C VAL A 27 -11.53 17.55 -1.83
N PRO A 28 -11.52 18.75 -1.17
CA PRO A 28 -11.67 18.86 0.28
C PRO A 28 -12.91 18.15 0.85
N ALA A 29 -14.06 18.26 0.19
CA ALA A 29 -15.28 17.60 0.62
C ALA A 29 -15.18 16.06 0.56
N LYS A 30 -14.56 15.51 -0.49
CA LYS A 30 -14.35 14.06 -0.63
C LYS A 30 -13.32 13.56 0.37
N GLY A 31 -12.21 14.29 0.52
CA GLY A 31 -11.17 13.94 1.50
C GLY A 31 -11.72 13.93 2.92
N ARG A 32 -12.50 14.95 3.30
CA ARG A 32 -13.15 14.98 4.62
C ARG A 32 -14.09 13.79 4.82
N TYR A 33 -15.00 13.53 3.89
CA TYR A 33 -15.92 12.41 3.98
C TYR A 33 -15.18 11.08 4.15
N MET A 34 -14.18 10.85 3.30
CA MET A 34 -13.38 9.63 3.34
C MET A 34 -12.67 9.45 4.71
N MET A 35 -11.97 10.49 5.18
CA MET A 35 -11.15 10.38 6.39
C MET A 35 -11.97 10.39 7.68
N VAL A 36 -13.07 11.15 7.75
CA VAL A 36 -13.83 11.38 8.98
C VAL A 36 -15.01 10.42 9.12
N ASP A 37 -15.65 10.06 8.01
CA ASP A 37 -16.88 9.28 8.03
C ASP A 37 -16.66 7.85 7.54
N ASP A 38 -16.05 7.67 6.37
CA ASP A 38 -16.07 6.40 5.65
C ASP A 38 -15.01 5.41 6.16
N LEU A 39 -13.75 5.81 6.21
CA LEU A 39 -12.67 4.96 6.73
C LEU A 39 -12.91 4.47 8.17
N PRO A 40 -13.41 5.30 9.12
CA PRO A 40 -13.75 4.81 10.46
C PRO A 40 -14.89 3.77 10.49
N ARG A 41 -15.84 3.86 9.55
CA ARG A 41 -16.91 2.84 9.42
C ARG A 41 -16.31 1.49 8.97
N PHE A 42 -15.44 1.50 7.98
CA PHE A 42 -14.76 0.29 7.52
C PHE A 42 -13.80 -0.28 8.57
N ALA A 43 -13.04 0.57 9.25
CA ALA A 43 -12.18 0.13 10.35
C ALA A 43 -12.97 -0.62 11.43
N LYS A 44 -14.14 -0.07 11.81
CA LYS A 44 -15.04 -0.74 12.75
C LYS A 44 -15.65 -2.02 12.17
N LEU A 45 -16.01 -2.03 10.88
CA LEU A 45 -16.60 -3.20 10.22
C LEU A 45 -15.61 -4.36 10.16
N TYR A 46 -14.33 -4.07 9.89
CA TYR A 46 -13.26 -5.07 9.77
C TYR A 46 -12.54 -5.36 11.09
N ASP A 47 -12.92 -4.66 12.17
CA ASP A 47 -12.27 -4.76 13.49
C ASP A 47 -10.75 -4.52 13.41
N VAL A 48 -10.36 -3.48 12.67
CA VAL A 48 -8.95 -3.09 12.51
C VAL A 48 -8.68 -1.73 13.13
N PRO A 49 -7.51 -1.52 13.80
CA PRO A 49 -7.15 -0.22 14.35
C PRO A 49 -6.86 0.76 13.21
N LEU A 50 -7.39 1.98 13.32
CA LEU A 50 -7.12 3.07 12.38
C LEU A 50 -7.13 4.41 13.13
N ASN A 51 -6.04 5.14 13.03
CA ASN A 51 -5.90 6.48 13.56
C ASN A 51 -5.66 7.49 12.42
N ASN A 52 -6.18 8.70 12.59
CA ASN A 52 -5.91 9.78 11.65
C ASN A 52 -4.47 10.27 11.84
N ASN A 53 -3.66 10.20 10.79
CA ASN A 53 -2.27 10.64 10.83
C ASN A 53 -2.16 12.13 10.47
N PRO A 54 -1.67 13.01 11.40
CA PRO A 54 -1.55 14.43 11.15
C PRO A 54 -0.50 14.80 10.08
N HIS A 55 0.38 13.85 9.73
CA HIS A 55 1.41 14.04 8.71
C HIS A 55 0.92 13.62 7.29
N PHE A 56 -0.28 13.05 7.19
CA PHE A 56 -0.84 12.67 5.88
C PHE A 56 -1.26 13.91 5.05
N PRO A 57 -0.95 13.96 3.75
CA PRO A 57 -0.30 12.93 2.91
C PRO A 57 1.22 12.87 3.07
N ILE A 58 1.76 11.66 3.20
CA ILE A 58 3.18 11.38 3.36
C ILE A 58 3.80 11.02 2.01
N ASN A 59 5.03 11.46 1.74
CA ASN A 59 5.79 10.98 0.58
C ASN A 59 6.29 9.55 0.84
N THR A 60 5.66 8.58 0.19
CA THR A 60 5.93 7.15 0.39
C THR A 60 6.93 6.56 -0.61
N LEU A 61 7.63 7.37 -1.41
CA LEU A 61 8.51 6.87 -2.46
C LEU A 61 9.58 5.88 -1.95
N ASN A 62 10.28 6.24 -0.87
CA ASN A 62 11.29 5.36 -0.30
C ASN A 62 10.68 4.14 0.38
N LEU A 63 9.50 4.27 0.99
CA LEU A 63 8.77 3.14 1.57
C LEU A 63 8.36 2.13 0.49
N MET A 64 7.88 2.60 -0.65
CA MET A 64 7.53 1.73 -1.78
C MET A 64 8.75 1.06 -2.41
N ARG A 65 9.90 1.75 -2.47
CA ARG A 65 11.17 1.14 -2.90
C ARG A 65 11.64 0.07 -1.91
N GLY A 66 11.51 0.32 -0.60
CA GLY A 66 11.78 -0.69 0.43
C GLY A 66 10.90 -1.93 0.27
N ALA A 67 9.61 -1.75 0.00
CA ALA A 67 8.70 -2.85 -0.30
C ALA A 67 9.14 -3.66 -1.53
N VAL A 68 9.58 -2.99 -2.60
CA VAL A 68 10.13 -3.66 -3.80
C VAL A 68 11.41 -4.42 -3.49
N ALA A 69 12.30 -3.84 -2.68
CA ALA A 69 13.58 -4.47 -2.33
C ALA A 69 13.41 -5.76 -1.49
N LEU A 70 12.32 -5.86 -0.75
CA LEU A 70 12.04 -7.00 0.13
C LEU A 70 11.00 -7.98 -0.43
N LEU A 71 10.41 -7.70 -1.60
CA LEU A 71 9.19 -8.35 -2.11
C LEU A 71 9.26 -9.88 -2.09
N ASP A 72 10.39 -10.47 -2.50
CA ASP A 72 10.56 -11.93 -2.58
C ASP A 72 11.27 -12.50 -1.34
N GLY A 73 11.43 -11.69 -0.27
CA GLY A 73 12.18 -12.05 0.92
C GLY A 73 11.29 -12.37 2.12
N GLU A 74 11.87 -13.10 3.08
CA GLU A 74 11.21 -13.48 4.34
C GLU A 74 10.76 -12.29 5.20
N TYR A 75 11.32 -11.11 4.99
CA TYR A 75 11.04 -9.90 5.77
C TYR A 75 9.97 -8.99 5.16
N PHE A 76 9.40 -9.35 4.02
CA PHE A 76 8.45 -8.48 3.31
C PHE A 76 7.20 -8.19 4.15
N GLU A 77 6.56 -9.21 4.70
CA GLU A 77 5.35 -9.03 5.52
C GLU A 77 5.64 -8.23 6.79
N THR A 78 6.76 -8.54 7.49
CA THR A 78 7.19 -7.76 8.65
C THR A 78 7.39 -6.29 8.31
N TYR A 79 7.96 -6.01 7.14
CA TYR A 79 8.18 -4.65 6.66
C TYR A 79 6.87 -3.91 6.40
N ILE A 80 5.95 -4.50 5.63
CA ILE A 80 4.68 -3.83 5.30
C ILE A 80 3.83 -3.61 6.55
N ASP A 81 3.77 -4.57 7.45
CA ASP A 81 3.06 -4.45 8.73
C ASP A 81 3.63 -3.32 9.58
N ALA A 82 4.95 -3.24 9.73
CA ALA A 82 5.60 -2.16 10.48
C ALA A 82 5.29 -0.79 9.87
N VAL A 83 5.37 -0.65 8.54
CA VAL A 83 5.10 0.62 7.85
C VAL A 83 3.62 1.00 7.97
N PHE A 84 2.68 0.09 7.75
CA PHE A 84 1.25 0.37 7.88
C PHE A 84 0.88 0.72 9.31
N ASN A 85 1.34 -0.02 10.31
CA ASN A 85 1.10 0.28 11.72
C ASN A 85 1.66 1.65 12.11
N ALA A 86 2.90 1.96 11.71
CA ALA A 86 3.51 3.25 12.00
C ALA A 86 2.70 4.42 11.44
N ILE A 87 2.17 4.29 10.21
CA ILE A 87 1.38 5.36 9.57
C ILE A 87 -0.03 5.43 10.17
N TRP A 88 -0.74 4.29 10.25
CA TRP A 88 -2.19 4.29 10.43
C TRP A 88 -2.64 3.91 11.84
N VAL A 89 -1.74 3.38 12.68
CA VAL A 89 -2.04 3.08 14.09
C VAL A 89 -1.29 4.05 15.00
N ASP A 90 0.02 4.23 14.78
CA ASP A 90 0.88 5.03 15.65
C ASP A 90 0.97 6.51 15.22
N SER A 91 0.40 6.85 14.07
CA SER A 91 0.38 8.23 13.51
C SER A 91 1.79 8.85 13.36
N LYS A 92 2.81 8.02 13.08
CA LYS A 92 4.21 8.46 12.90
C LYS A 92 4.42 9.16 11.56
N ASN A 93 5.39 10.08 11.52
CA ASN A 93 5.83 10.74 10.29
C ASN A 93 6.78 9.82 9.50
N MET A 94 6.25 8.90 8.73
CA MET A 94 7.06 8.00 7.88
C MET A 94 7.63 8.68 6.64
N GLY A 95 7.49 9.99 6.48
CA GLY A 95 8.24 10.82 5.53
C GLY A 95 9.63 11.22 6.04
N ASP A 96 9.89 11.07 7.33
CA ASP A 96 11.16 11.34 7.99
C ASP A 96 11.99 10.06 8.10
N MET A 97 13.22 10.08 7.60
CA MET A 97 14.07 8.89 7.51
C MET A 97 14.59 8.41 8.86
N ASP A 98 14.74 9.28 9.84
CA ASP A 98 15.12 8.88 11.20
C ASP A 98 13.98 8.09 11.85
N THR A 99 12.73 8.55 11.67
CA THR A 99 11.53 7.83 12.10
C THR A 99 11.40 6.47 11.41
N VAL A 100 11.66 6.39 10.08
CA VAL A 100 11.65 5.13 9.35
C VAL A 100 12.71 4.16 9.91
N THR A 101 13.92 4.66 10.16
CA THR A 101 15.02 3.87 10.74
C THR A 101 14.65 3.30 12.11
N GLU A 102 14.06 4.12 12.98
CA GLU A 102 13.59 3.69 14.29
C GLU A 102 12.54 2.59 14.18
N VAL A 103 11.50 2.82 13.36
CA VAL A 103 10.39 1.86 13.18
C VAL A 103 10.88 0.51 12.68
N LEU A 104 11.70 0.50 11.63
CA LEU A 104 12.22 -0.74 11.06
C LEU A 104 13.15 -1.48 12.04
N SER A 105 14.00 -0.75 12.76
CA SER A 105 14.91 -1.34 13.75
C SER A 105 14.14 -1.97 14.93
N ASN A 106 13.04 -1.35 15.36
CA ASN A 106 12.22 -1.84 16.48
C ASN A 106 11.55 -3.20 16.18
N VAL A 107 11.35 -3.54 14.91
CA VAL A 107 10.82 -4.85 14.49
C VAL A 107 11.92 -5.82 14.04
N GLY A 108 13.17 -5.51 14.32
CA GLY A 108 14.33 -6.37 14.04
C GLY A 108 14.82 -6.35 12.59
N LEU A 109 14.36 -5.40 11.77
CA LEU A 109 14.82 -5.24 10.40
C LEU A 109 16.11 -4.41 10.34
N ASN A 110 17.00 -4.73 9.39
CA ASN A 110 18.19 -3.92 9.13
C ASN A 110 17.81 -2.67 8.33
N ALA A 111 17.41 -1.61 9.05
CA ALA A 111 16.96 -0.36 8.44
C ALA A 111 18.00 0.26 7.51
N THR A 112 19.29 0.22 7.86
CA THR A 112 20.38 0.76 7.04
C THR A 112 20.42 0.07 5.68
N THR A 113 20.48 -1.25 5.65
CA THR A 113 20.50 -2.02 4.40
C THR A 113 19.26 -1.78 3.55
N ILE A 114 18.07 -1.72 4.18
CA ILE A 114 16.82 -1.45 3.48
C ILE A 114 16.83 -0.04 2.86
N LEU A 115 17.25 0.97 3.62
CA LEU A 115 17.30 2.34 3.11
C LEU A 115 18.35 2.52 2.01
N GLU A 116 19.51 1.85 2.11
CA GLU A 116 20.51 1.82 1.06
C GLU A 116 19.94 1.20 -0.23
N SER A 117 19.24 0.06 -0.12
CA SER A 117 18.63 -0.61 -1.29
C SER A 117 17.59 0.26 -2.02
N THR A 118 16.96 1.22 -1.33
CA THR A 118 16.04 2.17 -1.98
C THR A 118 16.73 3.06 -3.01
N GLN A 119 18.07 3.14 -2.97
CA GLN A 119 18.88 3.93 -3.91
C GLN A 119 19.35 3.10 -5.10
N ASP A 120 19.22 1.80 -5.09
CA ASP A 120 19.64 0.91 -6.17
C ASP A 120 18.86 1.18 -7.46
N ALA A 121 19.57 1.18 -8.57
CA ALA A 121 18.97 1.42 -9.89
C ALA A 121 17.94 0.33 -10.26
N GLU A 122 18.20 -0.92 -9.87
CA GLU A 122 17.31 -2.05 -10.12
C GLU A 122 15.98 -1.88 -9.34
N VAL A 123 16.03 -1.57 -8.04
CA VAL A 123 14.86 -1.32 -7.19
C VAL A 123 14.04 -0.15 -7.72
N LYS A 124 14.70 0.94 -8.10
CA LYS A 124 14.03 2.10 -8.71
C LYS A 124 13.35 1.74 -10.03
N GLY A 125 14.07 1.02 -10.89
CA GLY A 125 13.56 0.55 -12.18
C GLY A 125 12.38 -0.40 -12.03
N LYS A 126 12.44 -1.32 -11.05
CA LYS A 126 11.37 -2.27 -10.77
C LYS A 126 10.09 -1.55 -10.31
N LEU A 127 10.18 -0.57 -9.39
CA LEU A 127 9.01 0.20 -8.97
C LEU A 127 8.39 0.98 -10.13
N ILE A 128 9.20 1.55 -11.01
CA ILE A 128 8.71 2.25 -12.21
C ILE A 128 8.00 1.27 -13.13
N SER A 129 8.60 0.12 -13.45
CA SER A 129 8.00 -0.87 -14.34
C SER A 129 6.73 -1.48 -13.77
N ASN A 130 6.69 -1.79 -12.47
CA ASN A 130 5.49 -2.25 -11.79
C ASN A 130 4.35 -1.24 -11.91
N THR A 131 4.67 0.05 -11.67
CA THR A 131 3.66 1.13 -11.75
C THR A 131 3.12 1.30 -13.18
N GLN A 132 4.00 1.20 -14.18
CA GLN A 132 3.61 1.29 -15.58
C GLN A 132 2.76 0.09 -16.00
N ALA A 133 3.20 -1.13 -15.69
CA ALA A 133 2.45 -2.35 -16.00
C ALA A 133 1.07 -2.36 -15.32
N ALA A 134 0.99 -1.87 -14.08
CA ALA A 134 -0.29 -1.70 -13.39
C ALA A 134 -1.23 -0.74 -14.14
N ALA A 135 -0.72 0.41 -14.59
CA ALA A 135 -1.51 1.36 -15.37
C ALA A 135 -1.96 0.77 -16.71
N GLU A 136 -1.09 0.03 -17.41
CA GLU A 136 -1.40 -0.66 -18.67
C GLU A 136 -2.46 -1.76 -18.47
N ARG A 137 -2.48 -2.41 -17.30
CA ARG A 137 -3.50 -3.38 -16.90
C ARG A 137 -4.84 -2.73 -16.49
N GLY A 138 -4.90 -1.40 -16.49
CA GLY A 138 -6.12 -0.63 -16.23
C GLY A 138 -6.29 -0.16 -14.78
N LEU A 139 -5.28 -0.28 -13.92
CA LEU A 139 -5.34 0.25 -12.55
C LEU A 139 -5.39 1.77 -12.56
N PHE A 140 -6.17 2.32 -11.65
CA PHE A 140 -6.31 3.77 -11.44
C PHE A 140 -6.24 4.19 -9.97
N GLY A 141 -6.03 3.23 -9.05
CA GLY A 141 -5.94 3.47 -7.61
C GLY A 141 -5.50 2.23 -6.84
N ALA A 142 -5.46 2.33 -5.51
CA ALA A 142 -5.11 1.24 -4.61
C ALA A 142 -6.04 1.26 -3.37
N PRO A 143 -6.29 0.09 -2.73
CA PRO A 143 -5.87 -1.24 -3.19
C PRO A 143 -6.62 -1.66 -4.46
N THR A 144 -5.96 -2.41 -5.33
CA THR A 144 -6.59 -3.11 -6.45
C THR A 144 -6.18 -4.58 -6.38
N MET A 145 -7.13 -5.47 -6.51
CA MET A 145 -6.94 -6.91 -6.47
C MET A 145 -7.35 -7.51 -7.81
N PHE A 146 -6.67 -8.59 -8.20
CA PHE A 146 -7.06 -9.41 -9.33
C PHE A 146 -7.28 -10.85 -8.86
N VAL A 147 -8.34 -11.46 -9.35
CA VAL A 147 -8.51 -12.91 -9.31
C VAL A 147 -8.54 -13.35 -10.77
N ASP A 148 -7.48 -13.96 -11.23
CA ASP A 148 -7.16 -14.14 -12.66
C ASP A 148 -7.20 -12.79 -13.42
N GLU A 149 -8.15 -12.63 -14.36
CA GLU A 149 -8.30 -11.42 -15.17
C GLU A 149 -9.35 -10.43 -14.61
N GLU A 150 -10.08 -10.82 -13.55
CA GLU A 150 -11.12 -9.97 -12.98
C GLU A 150 -10.54 -8.98 -11.98
N MET A 151 -10.79 -7.69 -12.18
CA MET A 151 -10.27 -6.58 -11.37
C MET A 151 -11.28 -6.11 -10.33
N PHE A 152 -10.81 -5.96 -9.09
CA PHE A 152 -11.58 -5.41 -7.97
C PHE A 152 -10.83 -4.21 -7.38
N PHE A 153 -11.45 -3.04 -7.41
CA PHE A 153 -10.85 -1.81 -6.85
C PHE A 153 -11.52 -1.42 -5.54
N GLY A 154 -10.70 -1.25 -4.50
CA GLY A 154 -11.11 -0.80 -3.18
C GLY A 154 -11.28 -1.93 -2.15
N GLN A 155 -11.01 -1.60 -0.88
CA GLN A 155 -11.20 -2.53 0.24
C GLN A 155 -12.68 -2.94 0.42
N ASP A 156 -13.61 -2.13 -0.05
CA ASP A 156 -15.05 -2.37 -0.02
C ASP A 156 -15.54 -3.37 -1.08
N ARG A 157 -14.61 -3.97 -1.83
CA ARG A 157 -14.87 -5.04 -2.82
C ARG A 157 -14.42 -6.42 -2.35
N LEU A 158 -13.86 -6.57 -1.16
CA LEU A 158 -13.38 -7.85 -0.64
C LEU A 158 -14.45 -8.95 -0.66
N GLN A 159 -15.72 -8.61 -0.41
CA GLN A 159 -16.83 -9.55 -0.51
C GLN A 159 -17.01 -10.14 -1.92
N PHE A 160 -16.69 -9.38 -2.97
CA PHE A 160 -16.76 -9.89 -4.36
C PHE A 160 -15.56 -10.76 -4.69
N VAL A 161 -14.36 -10.39 -4.20
CA VAL A 161 -13.16 -11.24 -4.28
C VAL A 161 -13.43 -12.59 -3.62
N GLU A 162 -13.98 -12.58 -2.41
CA GLU A 162 -14.37 -13.78 -1.68
C GLU A 162 -15.37 -14.64 -2.48
N ALA A 163 -16.41 -14.03 -3.05
CA ALA A 163 -17.41 -14.75 -3.83
C ALA A 163 -16.82 -15.43 -5.07
N VAL A 164 -15.83 -14.83 -5.73
CA VAL A 164 -15.14 -15.46 -6.88
C VAL A 164 -14.24 -16.60 -6.42
N LEU A 165 -13.50 -16.44 -5.31
CA LEU A 165 -12.67 -17.50 -4.75
C LEU A 165 -13.50 -18.72 -4.34
N GLN A 166 -14.68 -18.52 -3.72
CA GLN A 166 -15.59 -19.61 -3.35
C GLN A 166 -16.08 -20.44 -4.55
N GLN A 167 -16.28 -19.81 -5.71
CA GLN A 167 -16.72 -20.49 -6.92
C GLN A 167 -15.63 -21.38 -7.54
N LYS A 168 -14.36 -21.10 -7.22
CA LYS A 168 -13.20 -21.87 -7.73
C LYS A 168 -12.84 -23.06 -6.85
N ASP A 169 -13.24 -23.07 -5.60
CA ASP A 169 -13.03 -24.17 -4.66
C ASP A 169 -14.02 -25.33 -4.91
N HIS A 170 -14.92 -25.20 -5.88
CA HIS A 170 -15.90 -26.21 -6.32
C HIS A 170 -15.62 -26.69 -7.73
#